data_86772e003bb9136bd831a0128c8fc2fc
#
_entry.id   86772e003bb9136bd831a0128c8fc2fc
#
_cell.length_a   1.000
_cell.length_b   1.000
_cell.length_c   1.000
_cell.angle_alpha   90.00
_cell.angle_beta   90.00
_cell.angle_gamma   90.00
#
_symmetry.space_group_name_H-M   'P 1'
#
loop_
_entity.id
_entity.type
_entity.pdbx_description
1 polymer ?
#
loop_
_entity_poly.entity_id
_entity_poly.type
_entity_poly.pdbx_seq_one_letter_code
_entity_poly.pdbx_strand_id
1 'polypeptide(L)'
;MLRLLCLIDTDDRTFYFQSALRRLQTEFPDEICGECFSPMAVRMDKTKHAALMKAADACDFAVVYFHGGCGNLPDFTAFWKRVTSHARCFFQSSLPEEIGELMPASRLAPSEYQALNDYFSRATEENCYNMLLWIAHGFFDVGKPALPHEEIPHTGLYVGGEIS
;
A
#
# COMPACT_ATOMS: atom_id res chain seq x y z
N MET A 1 16.72 6.44 7.20
CA MET A 1 15.70 5.39 7.40
C MET A 1 14.55 5.60 6.44
N LEU A 2 14.19 4.56 5.70
CA LEU A 2 13.05 4.60 4.79
C LEU A 2 11.74 4.56 5.58
N ARG A 3 10.82 5.48 5.28
CA ARG A 3 9.51 5.57 5.93
C ARG A 3 8.41 5.24 4.94
N LEU A 4 7.74 4.12 5.19
CA LEU A 4 6.63 3.66 4.35
C LEU A 4 5.29 4.02 5.01
N LEU A 5 4.36 4.50 4.23
CA LEU A 5 3.01 4.81 4.69
C LEU A 5 2.02 3.96 3.91
N CYS A 6 1.18 3.24 4.62
CA CYS A 6 0.09 2.47 4.01
C CYS A 6 -1.24 3.01 4.52
N LEU A 7 -2.12 3.37 3.59
CA LEU A 7 -3.50 3.75 3.89
C LEU A 7 -4.38 2.79 3.10
N ILE A 8 -4.90 1.78 3.77
CA ILE A 8 -5.52 0.62 3.13
C ILE A 8 -6.94 0.43 3.63
N ASP A 9 -7.88 0.50 2.71
CA ASP A 9 -9.28 0.17 2.96
C ASP A 9 -9.48 -1.34 2.82
N THR A 10 -10.46 -1.89 3.46
CA THR A 10 -10.80 -3.31 3.63
C THR A 10 -9.93 -4.02 4.68
N ASP A 11 -10.60 -4.87 5.45
CA ASP A 11 -9.98 -5.53 6.62
C ASP A 11 -8.86 -6.49 6.24
N ASP A 12 -9.05 -7.30 5.19
CA ASP A 12 -8.06 -8.30 4.80
C ASP A 12 -6.75 -7.67 4.35
N ARG A 13 -6.84 -6.69 3.43
CA ARG A 13 -5.64 -6.02 2.94
C ARG A 13 -4.96 -5.19 4.03
N THR A 14 -5.75 -4.55 4.88
CA THR A 14 -5.18 -3.80 6.02
C THR A 14 -4.34 -4.74 6.89
N PHE A 15 -4.88 -5.91 7.20
CA PHE A 15 -4.17 -6.92 7.99
C PHE A 15 -2.87 -7.37 7.32
N TYR A 16 -2.93 -7.67 6.01
CA TYR A 16 -1.74 -8.12 5.28
C TYR A 16 -0.63 -7.06 5.26
N PHE A 17 -0.98 -5.80 5.05
CA PHE A 17 0.01 -4.72 5.04
C PHE A 17 0.55 -4.43 6.43
N GLN A 18 -0.27 -4.49 7.46
CA GLN A 18 0.20 -4.35 8.85
C GLN A 18 1.20 -5.44 9.19
N SER A 19 0.89 -6.68 8.84
CA SER A 19 1.75 -7.83 9.09
C SER A 19 3.06 -7.72 8.31
N ALA A 20 2.98 -7.32 7.05
CA ALA A 20 4.15 -7.12 6.20
C ALA A 20 5.07 -6.03 6.73
N LEU A 21 4.52 -4.90 7.15
CA LEU A 21 5.32 -3.81 7.74
C LEU A 21 6.01 -4.26 9.02
N ARG A 22 5.30 -4.97 9.88
CA ARG A 22 5.87 -5.49 11.13
C ARG A 22 7.04 -6.42 10.85
N ARG A 23 6.88 -7.29 9.86
CA ARG A 23 7.92 -8.22 9.43
C ARG A 23 9.16 -7.47 8.92
N LEU A 24 8.96 -6.46 8.06
CA LEU A 24 10.05 -5.65 7.53
C LEU A 24 10.80 -4.89 8.61
N GLN A 25 10.09 -4.33 9.56
CA GLN A 25 10.70 -3.59 10.67
C GLN A 25 11.49 -4.51 11.58
N THR A 26 11.06 -5.76 11.72
CA THR A 26 11.79 -6.77 12.49
C THR A 26 13.04 -7.22 11.77
N GLU A 27 12.96 -7.42 10.46
CA GLU A 27 14.11 -7.88 9.66
C GLU A 27 15.13 -6.76 9.37
N PHE A 28 14.65 -5.53 9.19
CA PHE A 28 15.50 -4.39 8.83
C PHE A 28 15.25 -3.20 9.76
N PRO A 29 15.53 -3.37 11.08
CA PRO A 29 15.12 -2.36 12.07
C PRO A 29 15.79 -1.01 11.91
N ASP A 30 17.00 -0.97 11.31
CA ASP A 30 17.74 0.27 11.12
C ASP A 30 17.56 0.88 9.74
N GLU A 31 16.82 0.21 8.84
CA GLU A 31 16.67 0.64 7.46
C GLU A 31 15.23 1.03 7.11
N ILE A 32 14.24 0.34 7.68
CA ILE A 32 12.83 0.49 7.27
C ILE A 32 11.93 0.66 8.49
N CYS A 33 11.06 1.66 8.43
CA CYS A 33 9.94 1.80 9.36
C CYS A 33 8.69 2.15 8.57
N GLY A 34 7.54 2.02 9.19
CA GLY A 34 6.30 2.33 8.49
C GLY A 34 5.09 2.29 9.40
N GLU A 35 4.00 2.85 8.89
CA GLU A 35 2.73 2.89 9.58
C GLU A 35 1.62 2.48 8.61
N CYS A 36 0.61 1.80 9.13
CA CYS A 36 -0.54 1.39 8.34
C CYS A 36 -1.81 1.93 8.99
N PHE A 37 -2.63 2.60 8.21
CA PHE A 37 -3.90 3.18 8.65
C PHE A 37 -5.03 2.61 7.80
N SER A 38 -6.23 2.51 8.39
CA SER A 38 -7.44 2.27 7.62
C SER A 38 -8.26 3.56 7.56
N PRO A 39 -8.89 3.87 6.42
CA PRO A 39 -9.73 5.07 6.31
C PRO A 39 -10.85 5.12 7.35
N MET A 40 -11.47 3.97 7.66
CA MET A 40 -12.52 3.92 8.66
C MET A 40 -12.01 4.32 10.05
N ALA A 41 -10.87 3.77 10.47
CA ALA A 41 -10.30 4.09 11.78
C ALA A 41 -9.92 5.56 11.88
N VAL A 42 -9.36 6.12 10.79
CA VAL A 42 -9.00 7.54 10.74
C VAL A 42 -10.25 8.41 10.84
N ARG A 43 -11.32 8.04 10.14
CA ARG A 43 -12.57 8.80 10.15
C ARG A 43 -13.21 8.82 11.54
N MET A 44 -13.01 7.75 12.31
CA MET A 44 -13.64 7.59 13.63
C MET A 44 -12.80 8.19 14.77
N ASP A 45 -11.57 8.60 14.52
CA ASP A 45 -10.65 9.02 15.59
C ASP A 45 -9.76 10.18 15.11
N LYS A 46 -9.97 11.35 15.69
CA LYS A 46 -9.21 12.56 15.33
C LYS A 46 -7.71 12.43 15.60
N THR A 47 -7.32 11.66 16.60
CA THR A 47 -5.92 11.41 16.91
C THR A 47 -5.27 10.63 15.76
N LYS A 48 -5.98 9.64 15.22
CA LYS A 48 -5.49 8.87 14.08
C LYS A 48 -5.45 9.72 12.82
N HIS A 49 -6.39 10.61 12.64
CA HIS A 49 -6.37 11.54 11.52
C HIS A 49 -5.13 12.43 11.57
N ALA A 50 -4.84 13.00 12.74
CA ALA A 50 -3.64 13.83 12.93
C ALA A 50 -2.35 13.02 12.69
N ALA A 51 -2.31 11.77 13.17
CA ALA A 51 -1.17 10.89 12.95
C ALA A 51 -0.98 10.56 11.47
N LEU A 52 -2.08 10.33 10.74
CA LEU A 52 -2.02 10.09 9.29
C LEU A 52 -1.45 11.28 8.54
N MET A 53 -1.91 12.48 8.87
CA MET A 53 -1.43 13.70 8.20
C MET A 53 0.04 13.95 8.49
N LYS A 54 0.49 13.67 9.71
CA LYS A 54 1.91 13.76 10.08
C LYS A 54 2.73 12.72 9.31
N ALA A 55 2.22 11.50 9.19
CA ALA A 55 2.90 10.45 8.42
C ALA A 55 2.97 10.82 6.94
N ALA A 56 1.93 11.45 6.41
CA ALA A 56 1.91 11.92 5.01
C ALA A 56 3.03 12.93 4.74
N ASP A 57 3.33 13.80 5.71
CA ASP A 57 4.42 14.76 5.57
C ASP A 57 5.80 14.12 5.65
N ALA A 58 5.93 12.99 6.34
CA ALA A 58 7.22 12.38 6.64
C ALA A 58 7.56 11.16 5.77
N CYS A 59 6.60 10.59 5.04
CA CYS A 59 6.82 9.34 4.31
C CYS A 59 7.70 9.54 3.08
N ASP A 60 8.39 8.47 2.70
CA ASP A 60 9.19 8.42 1.47
C ASP A 60 8.41 7.74 0.33
N PHE A 61 7.48 6.87 0.67
CA PHE A 61 6.61 6.19 -0.30
C PHE A 61 5.29 5.85 0.39
N ALA A 62 4.18 6.05 -0.32
CA ALA A 62 2.85 5.72 0.20
C ALA A 62 2.16 4.69 -0.69
N VAL A 63 1.50 3.73 -0.04
CA VAL A 63 0.61 2.75 -0.70
C VAL A 63 -0.81 3.07 -0.25
N VAL A 64 -1.67 3.45 -1.17
CA VAL A 64 -3.02 3.96 -0.87
C VAL A 64 -4.06 3.16 -1.64
N TYR A 65 -5.03 2.62 -0.91
CA TYR A 65 -6.13 1.88 -1.52
C TYR A 65 -7.47 2.26 -0.90
N PHE A 66 -8.46 2.53 -1.76
CA PHE A 66 -9.84 2.77 -1.36
C PHE A 66 -10.79 1.79 -2.03
N HIS A 67 -11.62 1.15 -1.22
CA HIS A 67 -12.78 0.40 -1.71
C HIS A 67 -13.98 1.33 -1.62
N GLY A 68 -14.58 1.69 -2.75
CA GLY A 68 -15.68 2.62 -2.79
C GLY A 68 -15.29 4.09 -2.92
N GLY A 69 -14.00 4.37 -3.10
CA GLY A 69 -13.53 5.70 -3.43
C GLY A 69 -12.90 6.48 -2.30
N CYS A 70 -12.12 7.49 -2.69
CA CYS A 70 -11.34 8.32 -1.76
C CYS A 70 -12.20 9.24 -0.88
N GLY A 71 -13.50 9.36 -1.17
CA GLY A 71 -14.44 10.08 -0.31
C GLY A 71 -14.58 9.45 1.07
N ASN A 72 -14.10 8.22 1.27
CA ASN A 72 -14.11 7.57 2.57
C ASN A 72 -13.11 8.16 3.55
N LEU A 73 -12.18 8.99 3.09
CA LEU A 73 -11.21 9.65 3.96
C LEU A 73 -11.55 11.14 4.07
N PRO A 74 -11.81 11.67 5.29
CA PRO A 74 -11.93 13.11 5.46
C PRO A 74 -10.64 13.82 5.04
N ASP A 75 -10.76 14.93 4.34
CA ASP A 75 -9.62 15.73 3.88
C ASP A 75 -8.67 14.98 2.94
N PHE A 76 -9.20 14.06 2.13
CA PHE A 76 -8.37 13.28 1.20
C PHE A 76 -7.50 14.18 0.32
N THR A 77 -8.05 15.28 -0.20
CA THR A 77 -7.30 16.18 -1.08
C THR A 77 -6.07 16.74 -0.38
N ALA A 78 -6.21 17.13 0.89
CA ALA A 78 -5.07 17.64 1.67
C ALA A 78 -4.04 16.53 1.91
N PHE A 79 -4.51 15.32 2.24
CA PHE A 79 -3.64 14.16 2.42
C PHE A 79 -2.84 13.87 1.14
N TRP A 80 -3.52 13.79 0.00
CA TRP A 80 -2.90 13.47 -1.29
C TRP A 80 -1.84 14.50 -1.68
N LYS A 81 -2.15 15.79 -1.47
CA LYS A 81 -1.20 16.86 -1.74
C LYS A 81 0.07 16.75 -0.89
N ARG A 82 -0.09 16.42 0.39
CA ARG A 82 1.08 16.26 1.28
C ARG A 82 1.98 15.12 0.81
N VAL A 83 1.41 13.98 0.47
CA VAL A 83 2.18 12.84 -0.03
C VAL A 83 2.86 13.18 -1.35
N THR A 84 2.08 13.62 -2.33
CA THR A 84 2.59 13.79 -3.70
C THR A 84 3.49 15.00 -3.87
N SER A 85 3.56 15.90 -2.88
CA SER A 85 4.50 17.01 -2.93
C SER A 85 5.96 16.58 -2.79
N HIS A 86 6.22 15.40 -2.23
CA HIS A 86 7.59 14.95 -1.98
C HIS A 86 7.83 13.46 -2.14
N ALA A 87 6.79 12.63 -2.25
CA ALA A 87 6.93 11.17 -2.26
C ALA A 87 6.26 10.55 -3.47
N ARG A 88 6.75 9.36 -3.86
CA ARG A 88 6.04 8.51 -4.82
C ARG A 88 4.89 7.83 -4.11
N CYS A 89 3.84 7.52 -4.88
CA CYS A 89 2.66 6.89 -4.31
C CYS A 89 2.08 5.86 -5.28
N PHE A 90 1.78 4.67 -4.77
CA PHE A 90 0.94 3.71 -5.48
C PHE A 90 -0.50 3.95 -5.04
N PHE A 91 -1.38 4.24 -5.98
CA PHE A 91 -2.79 4.45 -5.71
C PHE A 91 -3.64 3.41 -6.43
N GLN A 92 -4.54 2.77 -5.70
CA GLN A 92 -5.52 1.85 -6.27
C GLN A 92 -6.89 2.16 -5.67
N SER A 93 -7.94 2.02 -6.48
CA SER A 93 -9.31 2.27 -6.07
C SER A 93 -10.24 1.32 -6.81
N SER A 94 -11.36 0.98 -6.19
CA SER A 94 -12.41 0.24 -6.87
C SER A 94 -13.14 1.11 -7.92
N LEU A 95 -12.86 2.42 -7.94
CA LEU A 95 -13.41 3.34 -8.95
C LEU A 95 -12.30 3.67 -9.96
N PRO A 96 -12.35 3.07 -11.18
CA PRO A 96 -11.28 3.25 -12.17
C PRO A 96 -11.01 4.69 -12.56
N GLU A 97 -12.02 5.55 -12.55
CA GLU A 97 -11.87 6.97 -12.89
C GLU A 97 -10.96 7.70 -11.90
N GLU A 98 -10.95 7.28 -10.63
CA GLU A 98 -10.04 7.87 -9.64
C GLU A 98 -8.59 7.53 -9.94
N ILE A 99 -8.34 6.31 -10.41
CA ILE A 99 -6.98 5.89 -10.77
C ILE A 99 -6.44 6.80 -11.88
N GLY A 100 -7.23 6.98 -12.94
CA GLY A 100 -6.83 7.84 -14.06
C GLY A 100 -6.63 9.30 -13.66
N GLU A 101 -7.41 9.78 -12.70
CA GLU A 101 -7.34 11.17 -12.23
C GLU A 101 -6.13 11.42 -11.33
N LEU A 102 -5.82 10.46 -10.44
CA LEU A 102 -4.82 10.67 -9.39
C LEU A 102 -3.42 10.17 -9.76
N MET A 103 -3.32 9.15 -10.59
CA MET A 103 -2.02 8.56 -10.95
C MET A 103 -1.00 9.50 -11.56
N PRO A 104 -1.38 10.53 -12.35
CA PRO A 104 -0.37 11.46 -12.86
C PRO A 104 0.50 12.11 -11.80
N ALA A 105 -0.01 12.30 -10.58
CA ALA A 105 0.76 12.90 -9.49
C ALA A 105 1.61 11.87 -8.72
N SER A 106 1.47 10.59 -9.00
CA SER A 106 2.12 9.51 -8.24
C SER A 106 3.62 9.40 -8.43
N ARG A 107 4.16 9.95 -9.51
CA ARG A 107 5.58 9.88 -9.91
C ARG A 107 6.06 8.46 -10.21
N LEU A 108 5.14 7.56 -10.55
CA LEU A 108 5.47 6.21 -10.98
C LEU A 108 5.43 6.13 -12.50
N ALA A 109 6.41 5.45 -13.11
CA ALA A 109 6.32 5.07 -14.51
C ALA A 109 5.23 4.00 -14.68
N PRO A 110 4.61 3.90 -15.88
CA PRO A 110 3.58 2.87 -16.11
C PRO A 110 4.05 1.45 -15.78
N SER A 111 5.30 1.11 -16.09
CA SER A 111 5.86 -0.22 -15.80
C SER A 111 6.02 -0.44 -14.29
N GLU A 112 6.36 0.60 -13.56
CA GLU A 112 6.48 0.55 -12.10
C GLU A 112 5.11 0.34 -11.45
N TYR A 113 4.11 1.09 -11.93
CA TYR A 113 2.75 0.90 -11.44
C TYR A 113 2.26 -0.52 -11.68
N GLN A 114 2.50 -1.06 -12.89
CA GLN A 114 2.06 -2.40 -13.25
C GLN A 114 2.72 -3.45 -12.37
N ALA A 115 4.02 -3.32 -12.12
CA ALA A 115 4.74 -4.25 -11.25
C ALA A 115 4.15 -4.26 -9.84
N LEU A 116 3.88 -3.08 -9.28
CA LEU A 116 3.27 -2.96 -7.96
C LEU A 116 1.85 -3.51 -7.94
N ASN A 117 1.08 -3.24 -8.98
CA ASN A 117 -0.29 -3.71 -9.06
C ASN A 117 -0.37 -5.24 -9.21
N ASP A 118 0.64 -5.87 -9.79
CA ASP A 118 0.69 -7.33 -9.87
C ASP A 118 0.77 -7.97 -8.48
N TYR A 119 1.52 -7.37 -7.56
CA TYR A 119 1.52 -7.81 -6.16
C TYR A 119 0.18 -7.47 -5.48
N PHE A 120 -0.27 -6.24 -5.67
CA PHE A 120 -1.43 -5.71 -4.95
C PHE A 120 -2.72 -6.46 -5.29
N SER A 121 -2.94 -6.74 -6.56
CA SER A 121 -4.18 -7.40 -7.02
C SER A 121 -4.26 -8.86 -6.56
N ARG A 122 -3.14 -9.46 -6.19
CA ARG A 122 -3.06 -10.83 -5.68
C ARG A 122 -2.79 -10.82 -4.18
N ALA A 123 -3.58 -10.06 -3.44
CA ALA A 123 -3.34 -9.76 -2.04
C ALA A 123 -3.25 -11.00 -1.16
N THR A 124 -2.07 -11.25 -0.65
CA THR A 124 -1.75 -12.20 0.40
C THR A 124 -0.69 -11.53 1.27
N GLU A 125 -0.42 -12.07 2.45
CA GLU A 125 0.64 -11.51 3.30
C GLU A 125 1.98 -11.53 2.56
N GLU A 126 2.31 -12.63 1.87
CA GLU A 126 3.58 -12.74 1.13
C GLU A 126 3.67 -11.75 -0.02
N ASN A 127 2.60 -11.59 -0.79
CA ASN A 127 2.61 -10.63 -1.89
C ASN A 127 2.70 -9.19 -1.39
N CYS A 128 2.04 -8.86 -0.30
CA CYS A 128 2.16 -7.53 0.31
C CYS A 128 3.56 -7.29 0.85
N TYR A 129 4.16 -8.29 1.49
CA TYR A 129 5.53 -8.21 1.99
C TYR A 129 6.52 -7.97 0.84
N ASN A 130 6.41 -8.75 -0.23
CA ASN A 130 7.30 -8.59 -1.40
C ASN A 130 7.03 -7.29 -2.16
N MET A 131 5.81 -6.82 -2.19
CA MET A 131 5.49 -5.51 -2.76
C MET A 131 6.26 -4.40 -2.03
N LEU A 132 6.24 -4.42 -0.70
CA LEU A 132 6.96 -3.43 0.09
C LEU A 132 8.47 -3.57 -0.05
N LEU A 133 8.99 -4.79 -0.17
CA LEU A 133 10.41 -5.01 -0.49
C LEU A 133 10.77 -4.48 -1.88
N TRP A 134 9.91 -4.69 -2.87
CA TRP A 134 10.13 -4.18 -4.21
C TRP A 134 10.27 -2.65 -4.19
N ILE A 135 9.44 -2.00 -3.38
CA ILE A 135 9.52 -0.54 -3.18
C ILE A 135 10.83 -0.18 -2.50
N ALA A 136 11.12 -0.82 -1.36
CA ALA A 136 12.28 -0.48 -0.54
C ALA A 136 13.59 -0.71 -1.29
N HIS A 137 13.73 -1.87 -1.91
CA HIS A 137 14.96 -2.21 -2.62
C HIS A 137 15.06 -1.51 -3.97
N GLY A 138 13.95 -1.47 -4.71
CA GLY A 138 13.96 -0.93 -6.07
C GLY A 138 14.11 0.59 -6.14
N PHE A 139 13.45 1.33 -5.26
CA PHE A 139 13.50 2.79 -5.28
C PHE A 139 14.54 3.37 -4.32
N PHE A 140 14.89 2.67 -3.25
CA PHE A 140 15.70 3.25 -2.17
C PHE A 140 16.94 2.44 -1.83
N ASP A 141 17.15 1.31 -2.46
CA ASP A 141 18.31 0.44 -2.25
C ASP A 141 18.49 0.02 -0.78
N VAL A 142 17.39 -0.26 -0.10
CA VAL A 142 17.41 -0.79 1.27
C VAL A 142 16.67 -2.12 1.32
N GLY A 143 16.87 -2.88 2.39
CA GLY A 143 16.29 -4.20 2.54
C GLY A 143 17.00 -5.24 1.68
N LYS A 144 16.23 -6.02 0.95
CA LYS A 144 16.73 -7.07 0.06
C LYS A 144 15.84 -7.15 -1.19
N PRO A 145 16.30 -7.80 -2.27
CA PRO A 145 15.46 -7.97 -3.47
C PRO A 145 14.16 -8.71 -3.14
N ALA A 146 13.06 -8.24 -3.75
CA ALA A 146 11.77 -8.90 -3.61
C ALA A 146 11.70 -10.15 -4.47
N LEU A 147 10.94 -11.14 -4.01
CA LEU A 147 10.59 -12.29 -4.82
C LEU A 147 9.43 -11.90 -5.75
N PRO A 148 9.27 -12.59 -6.89
CA PRO A 148 8.12 -12.37 -7.77
C PRO A 148 6.81 -12.63 -7.02
N HIS A 149 5.73 -11.97 -7.49
CA HIS A 149 4.43 -12.20 -6.89
C HIS A 149 4.00 -13.65 -7.08
N GLU A 150 3.26 -14.18 -6.07
CA GLU A 150 2.70 -15.52 -6.13
C GLU A 150 1.31 -15.46 -6.74
N GLU A 151 0.99 -16.40 -7.63
CA GLU A 151 -0.35 -16.50 -8.18
C GLU A 151 -1.28 -17.12 -7.15
N ILE A 152 -2.51 -16.57 -7.03
CA ILE A 152 -3.53 -17.13 -6.16
C ILE A 152 -4.19 -18.28 -6.91
N PRO A 153 -4.25 -19.55 -6.34
CA PRO A 153 -4.93 -20.67 -7.00
C PRO A 153 -6.42 -20.34 -7.20
N HIS A 154 -6.91 -20.74 -8.30
CA HIS A 154 -8.35 -20.64 -8.53
C HIS A 154 -9.06 -21.74 -7.82
N THR A 155 -9.71 -22.23 -7.37
CA THR A 155 -10.39 -23.08 -6.97
C THR A 155 -11.02 -23.63 -6.86
N GLY A 156 -11.11 -23.82 -6.78
CA GLY A 156 -11.33 -24.08 -6.69
C GLY A 156 -11.51 -24.74 -6.54
N LEU A 157 -11.44 -24.90 -6.57
CA LEU A 157 -11.31 -25.27 -6.52
C LEU A 157 -11.31 -25.65 -6.03
N TYR A 158 -11.44 -26.00 -5.96
CA TYR A 158 -11.35 -26.16 -5.51
C TYR A 158 -11.36 -26.85 -5.15
N VAL A 159 -11.78 -27.60 -5.17
CA VAL A 159 -11.70 -28.03 -4.88
C VAL A 159 -11.65 -28.63 -4.64
N GLY A 160 -11.94 -29.51 -4.59
CA GLY A 160 -11.71 -29.91 -4.39
C GLY A 160 -11.71 -30.29 -4.72
N GLY A 161 -11.94 -30.64 -5.00
CA GLY A 161 -11.72 -30.53 -5.35
C GLY A 161 -11.83 -30.40 -6.04
N GLU A 162 -11.97 -30.74 -6.22
CA GLU A 162 -11.94 -30.21 -6.79
C GLU A 162 -12.12 -29.39 -7.37
N ILE A 163 -12.14 -29.40 -7.54
CA ILE A 163 -12.17 -28.37 -7.96
C ILE A 163 -12.21 -27.89 -8.33
N SER A 164 -12.17 -28.32 -8.50
CA SER A 164 -11.99 -27.47 -8.91
C SER A 164 -12.30 -27.10 -9.24
#